data_152737dbba21430d94710c0300531c2f
#
_entry.id   152737dbba21430d94710c0300531c2f
#
_cell.length_a   1.000
_cell.length_b   1.000
_cell.length_c   1.000
_cell.angle_alpha   90.00
_cell.angle_beta   90.00
_cell.angle_gamma   90.00
#
_symmetry.space_group_name_H-M   'P 1'
#
loop_
_entity.id
_entity.type
_entity.pdbx_description
1 polymer ?
#
loop_
_entity_poly.entity_id
_entity_poly.type
_entity_poly.pdbx_seq_one_letter_code
_entity_poly.pdbx_strand_id
1 'polypeptide(L)'
;GVIFISIDDNEVAQLRLLCDEIFGEENFIAQLMPVVNPGGRDYNQIAVTHEYILIYASGDEVELNEIKKDIEFKLFDNNGGFELRDLRNRNPKFHSGNRPNLFYPIFVNPTLFDEYGNCAVSLIKDANYSIEINPYNSTRKESVWRWGTKKLEENIIKDKPELSQVVAKKKKDGGWTISEKNRRMTTKVKSVWDETEMRTEEGTRLIRSLFDFTPFDHPKPLDLIKRVIEIGSNENDIVLDFFAGSGTTAHAVIDLNALVEDSNRKFICVQWDEKTSENSEAKKTGYETIFDITKSRIDKAGEQIGKGDIGFRTFEIVE
;
A
#
# COMPACT_ATOMS: atom_id res chain seq x y z
N GLY A 1 8.80 10.20 12.96
CA GLY A 1 7.42 10.25 12.48
C GLY A 1 7.35 10.62 11.01
N VAL A 2 6.16 10.61 10.45
CA VAL A 2 5.88 10.94 9.05
C VAL A 2 4.67 11.87 8.98
N ILE A 3 4.71 12.82 8.05
CA ILE A 3 3.59 13.72 7.77
C ILE A 3 3.07 13.49 6.36
N PHE A 4 1.73 13.48 6.23
CA PHE A 4 1.00 13.40 4.96
C PHE A 4 0.17 14.67 4.81
N ILE A 5 0.33 15.37 3.70
CA ILE A 5 -0.36 16.64 3.47
C ILE A 5 -1.14 16.54 2.16
N SER A 6 -2.46 16.52 2.26
CA SER A 6 -3.36 16.51 1.10
C SER A 6 -3.55 17.94 0.58
N ILE A 7 -3.38 18.12 -0.73
CA ILE A 7 -3.43 19.42 -1.40
C ILE A 7 -3.90 19.26 -2.85
N ASP A 8 -4.46 20.29 -3.43
CA ASP A 8 -4.83 20.36 -4.85
C ASP A 8 -3.77 21.05 -5.74
N ASP A 9 -4.07 21.18 -7.03
CA ASP A 9 -3.17 21.81 -8.02
C ASP A 9 -2.85 23.28 -7.74
N ASN A 10 -3.71 23.99 -6.98
CA ASN A 10 -3.55 25.44 -6.81
C ASN A 10 -2.30 25.78 -6.00
N GLU A 11 -1.99 24.98 -4.98
CA GLU A 11 -0.96 25.30 -4.00
C GLU A 11 0.11 24.21 -3.84
N VAL A 12 0.05 23.08 -4.59
CA VAL A 12 0.99 21.97 -4.40
C VAL A 12 2.45 22.36 -4.58
N ALA A 13 2.74 23.25 -5.53
CA ALA A 13 4.11 23.69 -5.80
C ALA A 13 4.66 24.56 -4.66
N GLN A 14 3.87 25.52 -4.18
CA GLN A 14 4.20 26.39 -3.06
C GLN A 14 4.36 25.61 -1.76
N LEU A 15 3.43 24.70 -1.51
CA LEU A 15 3.47 23.81 -0.35
C LEU A 15 4.70 22.94 -0.37
N ARG A 16 5.08 22.39 -1.53
CA ARG A 16 6.30 21.59 -1.67
C ARG A 16 7.54 22.39 -1.26
N LEU A 17 7.70 23.62 -1.76
CA LEU A 17 8.83 24.48 -1.41
C LEU A 17 8.86 24.81 0.09
N LEU A 18 7.70 25.11 0.67
CA LEU A 18 7.58 25.37 2.11
C LEU A 18 7.97 24.13 2.95
N CYS A 19 7.52 22.96 2.53
CA CYS A 19 7.86 21.71 3.22
C CYS A 19 9.34 21.36 3.09
N ASP A 20 9.96 21.60 1.93
CA ASP A 20 11.41 21.43 1.75
C ASP A 20 12.20 22.37 2.67
N GLU A 21 11.72 23.61 2.91
CA GLU A 21 12.34 24.55 3.86
C GLU A 21 12.16 24.10 5.33
N ILE A 22 10.99 23.60 5.70
CA ILE A 22 10.66 23.25 7.09
C ILE A 22 11.23 21.88 7.47
N PHE A 23 11.08 20.88 6.61
CA PHE A 23 11.44 19.48 6.90
C PHE A 23 12.77 19.05 6.31
N GLY A 24 13.32 19.78 5.34
CA GLY A 24 14.47 19.42 4.54
C GLY A 24 14.08 18.65 3.27
N GLU A 25 14.68 19.00 2.12
CA GLU A 25 14.45 18.33 0.84
C GLU A 25 14.82 16.84 0.89
N GLU A 26 15.85 16.48 1.67
CA GLU A 26 16.31 15.11 1.89
C GLU A 26 15.29 14.23 2.61
N ASN A 27 14.38 14.82 3.36
CA ASN A 27 13.32 14.13 4.09
C ASN A 27 12.04 13.94 3.26
N PHE A 28 12.03 14.41 2.02
CA PHE A 28 10.93 14.12 1.11
C PHE A 28 10.90 12.65 0.71
N ILE A 29 9.78 11.98 0.97
CA ILE A 29 9.60 10.56 0.63
C ILE A 29 8.95 10.41 -0.73
N ALA A 30 7.79 11.04 -0.94
CA ALA A 30 7.01 10.88 -2.16
C ALA A 30 5.92 11.95 -2.31
N GLN A 31 5.46 12.10 -3.55
CA GLN A 31 4.20 12.74 -3.90
C GLN A 31 3.27 11.68 -4.47
N LEU A 32 2.13 11.47 -3.83
CA LEU A 32 1.09 10.56 -4.29
C LEU A 32 0.02 11.34 -5.07
N MET A 33 -0.65 10.64 -5.99
CA MET A 33 -1.74 11.18 -6.82
C MET A 33 -2.99 10.29 -6.67
N PRO A 34 -3.84 10.54 -5.66
CA PRO A 34 -5.15 9.89 -5.61
C PRO A 34 -6.07 10.45 -6.69
N VAL A 35 -6.66 9.57 -7.49
CA VAL A 35 -7.65 9.90 -8.52
C VAL A 35 -9.02 10.01 -7.84
N VAL A 36 -9.33 11.22 -7.38
CA VAL A 36 -10.53 11.47 -6.56
C VAL A 36 -11.79 11.77 -7.39
N ASN A 37 -11.60 12.13 -8.67
CA ASN A 37 -12.70 12.39 -9.62
C ASN A 37 -12.31 11.93 -11.03
N PRO A 38 -12.47 10.66 -11.39
CA PRO A 38 -12.03 10.14 -12.70
C PRO A 38 -12.78 10.76 -13.89
N GLY A 39 -13.97 11.32 -13.68
CA GLY A 39 -14.70 12.06 -14.72
C GLY A 39 -14.11 13.44 -15.01
N GLY A 40 -13.27 13.95 -14.11
CA GLY A 40 -12.66 15.27 -14.18
C GLY A 40 -13.62 16.41 -13.85
N ARG A 41 -13.04 17.58 -13.57
CA ARG A 41 -13.77 18.86 -13.50
C ARG A 41 -13.59 19.57 -14.84
N ASP A 42 -14.67 19.70 -15.60
CA ASP A 42 -14.68 20.16 -16.98
C ASP A 42 -14.77 21.71 -17.09
N TYR A 43 -14.09 22.42 -16.18
CA TYR A 43 -14.07 23.89 -16.19
C TYR A 43 -12.84 24.49 -16.87
N ASN A 44 -11.83 23.65 -17.19
CA ASN A 44 -10.56 24.02 -17.80
C ASN A 44 -10.35 23.30 -19.13
N GLN A 45 -9.29 23.69 -19.86
CA GLN A 45 -8.91 23.04 -21.11
C GLN A 45 -8.53 21.55 -20.92
N ILE A 46 -8.14 21.18 -19.68
CA ILE A 46 -7.82 19.80 -19.28
C ILE A 46 -8.64 19.49 -18.04
N ALA A 47 -9.34 18.35 -18.06
CA ALA A 47 -10.11 17.89 -16.93
C ALA A 47 -9.20 17.43 -15.78
N VAL A 48 -9.30 18.04 -14.61
CA VAL A 48 -8.54 17.66 -13.41
C VAL A 48 -9.21 16.49 -12.73
N THR A 49 -8.49 15.37 -12.58
CA THR A 49 -9.02 14.10 -12.07
C THR A 49 -8.46 13.69 -10.71
N HIS A 50 -7.38 14.31 -10.25
CA HIS A 50 -6.64 13.91 -9.06
C HIS A 50 -6.32 15.10 -8.15
N GLU A 51 -5.91 14.76 -6.95
CA GLU A 51 -5.29 15.65 -5.97
C GLU A 51 -3.88 15.11 -5.66
N TYR A 52 -3.18 15.72 -4.72
CA TYR A 52 -1.84 15.32 -4.29
C TYR A 52 -1.82 15.01 -2.81
N ILE A 53 -0.89 14.11 -2.41
CA ILE A 53 -0.49 13.93 -1.03
C ILE A 53 1.03 14.00 -0.99
N LEU A 54 1.58 15.02 -0.34
CA LEU A 54 3.00 15.14 -0.06
C LEU A 54 3.36 14.35 1.18
N ILE A 55 4.48 13.63 1.15
CA ILE A 55 4.95 12.80 2.27
C ILE A 55 6.36 13.21 2.64
N TYR A 56 6.55 13.59 3.90
CA TYR A 56 7.85 13.90 4.49
C TYR A 56 8.09 13.08 5.75
N ALA A 57 9.35 12.67 5.94
CA ALA A 57 9.81 12.05 7.17
C ALA A 57 10.31 13.09 8.17
N SER A 58 10.41 12.74 9.44
CA SER A 58 11.07 13.55 10.47
C SER A 58 12.50 13.08 10.74
N GLY A 59 13.13 12.38 9.80
CA GLY A 59 14.51 11.87 9.88
C GLY A 59 14.75 10.64 9.02
N ASP A 60 16.00 10.24 8.85
CA ASP A 60 16.51 9.26 7.89
C ASP A 60 16.05 7.81 8.14
N GLU A 61 15.57 7.48 9.34
CA GLU A 61 15.20 6.10 9.73
C GLU A 61 13.72 5.76 9.53
N VAL A 62 12.94 6.66 8.92
CA VAL A 62 11.50 6.44 8.73
C VAL A 62 11.28 5.57 7.49
N GLU A 63 10.67 4.41 7.68
CA GLU A 63 10.18 3.57 6.60
C GLU A 63 8.65 3.52 6.62
N LEU A 64 8.03 3.67 5.45
CA LEU A 64 6.58 3.49 5.30
C LEU A 64 6.24 2.00 5.30
N ASN A 65 5.13 1.66 5.92
CA ASN A 65 4.63 0.29 5.94
C ASN A 65 4.20 -0.16 4.53
N GLU A 66 4.29 -1.46 4.30
CA GLU A 66 3.68 -2.08 3.13
C GLU A 66 2.23 -2.41 3.43
N ILE A 67 1.39 -2.31 2.40
CA ILE A 67 -0.02 -2.71 2.48
C ILE A 67 -0.19 -4.20 2.18
N LYS A 68 -1.19 -4.82 2.79
CA LYS A 68 -1.60 -6.18 2.44
C LYS A 68 -2.05 -6.22 0.98
N LYS A 69 -1.66 -7.29 0.30
CA LYS A 69 -2.18 -7.60 -1.03
C LYS A 69 -3.47 -8.41 -0.86
N ASP A 70 -4.45 -8.08 -1.67
CA ASP A 70 -5.60 -8.97 -1.88
C ASP A 70 -5.18 -10.09 -2.85
N ILE A 71 -4.53 -11.13 -2.32
CA ILE A 71 -4.08 -12.30 -3.08
C ILE A 71 -4.67 -13.56 -2.48
N GLU A 72 -5.42 -14.26 -3.30
CA GLU A 72 -5.78 -15.65 -3.07
C GLU A 72 -4.75 -16.56 -3.76
N PHE A 73 -3.91 -17.23 -2.97
CA PHE A 73 -2.96 -18.20 -3.51
C PHE A 73 -3.69 -19.42 -4.04
N LYS A 74 -3.29 -19.86 -5.24
CA LYS A 74 -3.81 -21.10 -5.88
C LYS A 74 -2.91 -22.31 -5.66
N LEU A 75 -1.68 -22.09 -5.22
CA LEU A 75 -0.69 -23.14 -4.97
C LEU A 75 -0.34 -23.12 -3.48
N PHE A 76 -0.24 -24.29 -2.87
CA PHE A 76 0.04 -24.46 -1.46
C PHE A 76 1.11 -25.53 -1.27
N ASP A 77 1.91 -25.41 -0.23
CA ASP A 77 2.78 -26.45 0.29
C ASP A 77 2.84 -26.36 1.82
N ASN A 78 3.72 -27.11 2.48
CA ASN A 78 3.85 -27.14 3.94
C ASN A 78 4.17 -25.77 4.56
N ASN A 79 4.67 -24.80 3.78
CA ASN A 79 4.99 -23.44 4.21
C ASN A 79 3.87 -22.44 3.88
N GLY A 80 2.70 -22.91 3.44
CA GLY A 80 1.54 -22.09 3.10
C GLY A 80 1.38 -21.79 1.60
N GLY A 81 0.53 -20.81 1.28
CA GLY A 81 0.22 -20.41 -0.09
C GLY A 81 1.39 -19.73 -0.80
N PHE A 82 1.49 -19.90 -2.11
CA PHE A 82 2.51 -19.25 -2.94
C PHE A 82 2.06 -19.03 -4.38
N GLU A 83 2.77 -18.14 -5.06
CA GLU A 83 2.77 -17.97 -6.52
C GLU A 83 4.15 -18.23 -7.10
N LEU A 84 4.23 -18.72 -8.33
CA LEU A 84 5.51 -18.89 -9.02
C LEU A 84 5.94 -17.57 -9.66
N ARG A 85 7.09 -17.07 -9.23
CA ARG A 85 7.71 -15.86 -9.76
C ARG A 85 9.02 -16.19 -10.47
N ASP A 86 9.15 -15.76 -11.75
CA ASP A 86 10.36 -15.95 -12.54
C ASP A 86 11.62 -15.51 -11.75
N LEU A 87 12.57 -16.42 -11.57
CA LEU A 87 13.84 -16.13 -10.88
C LEU A 87 14.76 -15.25 -11.74
N ARG A 88 14.57 -15.24 -13.04
CA ARG A 88 15.33 -14.40 -13.96
C ARG A 88 14.99 -12.92 -13.75
N ASN A 89 15.99 -12.07 -13.71
CA ASN A 89 15.82 -10.64 -13.70
C ASN A 89 15.34 -10.16 -15.08
N ARG A 90 14.20 -9.48 -15.13
CA ARG A 90 13.62 -8.99 -16.39
C ARG A 90 14.12 -7.61 -16.79
N ASN A 91 14.90 -6.93 -15.95
CA ASN A 91 15.45 -5.61 -16.27
C ASN A 91 16.62 -5.78 -17.27
N PRO A 92 16.51 -5.24 -18.50
CA PRO A 92 17.52 -5.40 -19.55
C PRO A 92 18.86 -4.71 -19.23
N LYS A 93 18.90 -3.83 -18.22
CA LYS A 93 20.14 -3.21 -17.76
C LYS A 93 21.07 -4.19 -17.03
N PHE A 94 20.56 -5.35 -16.57
CA PHE A 94 21.35 -6.35 -15.85
C PHE A 94 21.64 -7.55 -16.76
N HIS A 95 22.91 -7.79 -17.00
CA HIS A 95 23.44 -8.88 -17.83
C HIS A 95 24.75 -9.41 -17.25
N SER A 96 25.27 -10.52 -17.80
CA SER A 96 26.49 -11.20 -17.34
C SER A 96 27.69 -10.24 -17.23
N GLY A 97 27.81 -9.28 -18.13
CA GLY A 97 28.95 -8.34 -18.15
C GLY A 97 28.99 -7.39 -16.95
N ASN A 98 27.84 -6.97 -16.38
CA ASN A 98 27.80 -6.08 -15.23
C ASN A 98 27.39 -6.77 -13.92
N ARG A 99 26.91 -8.02 -13.99
CA ARG A 99 26.53 -8.83 -12.83
C ARG A 99 27.00 -10.30 -13.01
N PRO A 100 28.30 -10.57 -13.22
CA PRO A 100 28.80 -11.90 -13.56
C PRO A 100 28.46 -12.97 -12.51
N ASN A 101 28.45 -12.62 -11.23
CA ASN A 101 28.12 -13.55 -10.13
C ASN A 101 26.64 -13.97 -10.09
N LEU A 102 25.78 -13.35 -10.90
CA LEU A 102 24.38 -13.70 -11.04
C LEU A 102 24.06 -14.42 -12.36
N PHE A 103 25.10 -14.71 -13.18
CA PHE A 103 25.01 -15.51 -14.38
C PHE A 103 25.69 -16.86 -14.14
N TYR A 104 24.88 -17.87 -13.85
CA TYR A 104 25.35 -19.23 -13.58
C TYR A 104 24.27 -20.24 -13.98
N PRO A 105 24.65 -21.50 -14.30
CA PRO A 105 23.69 -22.54 -14.65
C PRO A 105 22.92 -23.06 -13.43
N ILE A 106 21.63 -23.36 -13.66
CA ILE A 106 20.79 -24.12 -12.74
C ILE A 106 20.40 -25.40 -13.47
N PHE A 107 20.55 -26.57 -12.81
CA PHE A 107 20.26 -27.85 -13.39
C PHE A 107 18.93 -28.38 -12.92
N VAL A 108 18.13 -28.93 -13.83
CA VAL A 108 16.78 -29.43 -13.58
C VAL A 108 16.75 -30.93 -13.64
N ASN A 109 16.09 -31.57 -12.68
CA ASN A 109 15.69 -32.95 -12.72
C ASN A 109 14.29 -33.09 -13.33
N PRO A 110 14.13 -33.48 -14.60
CA PRO A 110 12.84 -33.52 -15.29
C PRO A 110 11.90 -34.62 -14.83
N THR A 111 12.39 -35.58 -14.04
CA THR A 111 11.63 -36.75 -13.59
C THR A 111 11.17 -36.63 -12.14
N LEU A 112 11.66 -35.65 -11.41
CA LEU A 112 11.33 -35.41 -10.00
C LEU A 112 10.56 -34.10 -9.84
N PHE A 113 9.29 -34.16 -9.54
CA PHE A 113 8.40 -33.02 -9.46
C PHE A 113 7.40 -33.12 -8.31
N ASP A 114 6.90 -31.97 -7.85
CA ASP A 114 5.81 -31.85 -6.87
C ASP A 114 4.42 -32.12 -7.51
N GLU A 115 3.36 -32.06 -6.71
CA GLU A 115 1.96 -32.25 -7.14
C GLU A 115 1.50 -31.25 -8.22
N TYR A 116 2.15 -30.09 -8.35
CA TYR A 116 1.87 -29.06 -9.35
C TYR A 116 2.74 -29.19 -10.61
N GLY A 117 3.58 -30.21 -10.69
CA GLY A 117 4.51 -30.45 -11.80
C GLY A 117 5.70 -29.50 -11.80
N ASN A 118 6.08 -28.96 -10.65
CA ASN A 118 7.29 -28.17 -10.50
C ASN A 118 8.46 -29.12 -10.20
N CYS A 119 9.50 -29.09 -11.06
CA CYS A 119 10.63 -29.99 -10.98
C CYS A 119 11.70 -29.50 -10.00
N ALA A 120 12.42 -30.45 -9.42
CA ALA A 120 13.57 -30.20 -8.57
C ALA A 120 14.71 -29.54 -9.35
N VAL A 121 15.47 -28.66 -8.67
CA VAL A 121 16.62 -27.95 -9.22
C VAL A 121 17.86 -28.14 -8.35
N SER A 122 19.05 -27.97 -8.96
CA SER A 122 20.35 -28.09 -8.30
C SER A 122 21.34 -27.11 -8.91
N LEU A 123 22.36 -26.72 -8.14
CA LEU A 123 23.57 -26.05 -8.65
C LEU A 123 24.62 -27.01 -9.19
N ILE A 124 24.45 -28.30 -8.92
CA ILE A 124 25.41 -29.34 -9.32
C ILE A 124 24.76 -30.20 -10.40
N LYS A 125 25.46 -30.35 -11.52
CA LYS A 125 25.07 -31.24 -12.61
C LYS A 125 25.39 -32.69 -12.23
N ASP A 126 24.43 -33.59 -12.39
CA ASP A 126 24.63 -35.04 -12.29
C ASP A 126 23.71 -35.78 -13.27
N ALA A 127 23.64 -37.12 -13.18
CA ALA A 127 22.82 -37.93 -14.08
C ALA A 127 21.32 -37.63 -14.01
N ASN A 128 20.82 -37.20 -12.84
CA ASN A 128 19.41 -36.86 -12.62
C ASN A 128 19.13 -35.39 -12.94
N TYR A 129 20.07 -34.52 -12.56
CA TYR A 129 19.99 -33.07 -12.82
C TYR A 129 20.72 -32.72 -14.13
N SER A 130 20.15 -33.17 -15.23
CA SER A 130 20.82 -33.20 -16.54
C SER A 130 20.53 -32.02 -17.45
N ILE A 131 19.43 -31.26 -17.18
CA ILE A 131 19.01 -30.16 -18.04
C ILE A 131 19.57 -28.84 -17.48
N GLU A 132 20.45 -28.23 -18.27
CA GLU A 132 21.11 -26.97 -17.91
C GLU A 132 20.27 -25.77 -18.37
N ILE A 133 19.99 -24.86 -17.43
CA ILE A 133 19.23 -23.62 -17.67
C ILE A 133 20.07 -22.43 -17.25
N ASN A 134 20.32 -21.54 -18.21
CA ASN A 134 20.97 -20.25 -18.01
C ASN A 134 19.93 -19.11 -18.13
N PRO A 135 20.19 -17.93 -17.51
CA PRO A 135 19.22 -16.82 -17.48
C PRO A 135 19.17 -16.04 -18.81
N TYR A 136 18.79 -16.70 -19.89
CA TYR A 136 18.55 -16.03 -21.18
C TYR A 136 17.14 -15.45 -21.25
N ASN A 137 17.01 -14.27 -21.86
CA ASN A 137 15.71 -13.68 -22.15
C ASN A 137 15.04 -14.33 -23.38
N SER A 138 13.84 -13.87 -23.75
CA SER A 138 13.09 -14.38 -24.90
C SER A 138 13.78 -14.19 -26.26
N THR A 139 14.69 -13.22 -26.36
CA THR A 139 15.52 -12.97 -27.56
C THR A 139 16.90 -13.65 -27.49
N ARG A 140 17.08 -14.59 -26.56
CA ARG A 140 18.32 -15.31 -26.28
C ARG A 140 19.53 -14.43 -25.93
N LYS A 141 19.28 -13.21 -25.44
CA LYS A 141 20.34 -12.38 -24.86
C LYS A 141 20.52 -12.75 -23.40
N GLU A 142 21.75 -12.61 -22.92
CA GLU A 142 22.10 -12.86 -21.52
C GLU A 142 21.37 -11.87 -20.60
N SER A 143 20.83 -12.42 -19.55
CA SER A 143 20.24 -11.72 -18.40
C SER A 143 20.97 -12.23 -17.17
N VAL A 144 20.39 -12.14 -15.98
CA VAL A 144 20.95 -12.67 -14.74
C VAL A 144 19.84 -13.22 -13.86
N TRP A 145 20.20 -14.08 -12.92
CA TRP A 145 19.27 -14.45 -11.87
C TRP A 145 19.10 -13.29 -10.86
N ARG A 146 17.98 -13.28 -10.13
CA ARG A 146 17.75 -12.32 -9.04
C ARG A 146 18.49 -12.71 -7.75
N TRP A 147 18.86 -13.96 -7.62
CA TRP A 147 19.56 -14.52 -6.47
C TRP A 147 20.97 -14.97 -6.85
N GLY A 148 21.91 -14.80 -5.91
CA GLY A 148 23.23 -15.39 -6.02
C GLY A 148 23.22 -16.86 -5.62
N THR A 149 24.30 -17.59 -5.94
CA THR A 149 24.42 -19.02 -5.71
C THR A 149 24.23 -19.42 -4.25
N LYS A 150 24.81 -18.67 -3.30
CA LYS A 150 24.66 -18.92 -1.86
C LYS A 150 23.19 -18.91 -1.43
N LYS A 151 22.46 -17.86 -1.80
CA LYS A 151 21.02 -17.76 -1.47
C LYS A 151 20.22 -18.87 -2.14
N LEU A 152 20.57 -19.25 -3.36
CA LEU A 152 19.90 -20.34 -4.07
C LEU A 152 20.13 -21.68 -3.35
N GLU A 153 21.37 -21.98 -2.97
CA GLU A 153 21.74 -23.20 -2.26
C GLU A 153 21.01 -23.35 -0.91
N GLU A 154 20.92 -22.27 -0.16
CA GLU A 154 20.19 -22.22 1.13
C GLU A 154 18.67 -22.44 0.97
N ASN A 155 18.12 -22.27 -0.22
CA ASN A 155 16.69 -22.31 -0.52
C ASN A 155 16.29 -23.50 -1.43
N ILE A 156 17.21 -24.42 -1.70
CA ILE A 156 16.94 -25.68 -2.39
C ILE A 156 17.13 -26.83 -1.40
N ILE A 157 16.15 -27.71 -1.33
CA ILE A 157 16.29 -29.00 -0.62
C ILE A 157 16.41 -30.07 -1.67
N LYS A 158 17.57 -30.72 -1.70
CA LYS A 158 17.88 -31.74 -2.71
C LYS A 158 16.82 -32.83 -2.76
N ASP A 159 16.39 -33.16 -3.95
CA ASP A 159 15.39 -34.18 -4.25
C ASP A 159 14.00 -33.98 -3.60
N LYS A 160 13.71 -32.74 -3.13
CA LYS A 160 12.42 -32.37 -2.51
C LYS A 160 11.88 -31.07 -3.08
N PRO A 161 11.33 -31.07 -4.30
CA PRO A 161 10.79 -29.86 -4.93
C PRO A 161 9.61 -29.25 -4.13
N GLU A 162 8.84 -30.08 -3.44
CA GLU A 162 7.74 -29.65 -2.57
C GLU A 162 8.20 -28.78 -1.40
N LEU A 163 9.42 -29.01 -0.88
CA LEU A 163 10.00 -28.25 0.24
C LEU A 163 10.92 -27.11 -0.22
N SER A 164 11.38 -27.14 -1.48
CA SER A 164 12.29 -26.14 -2.04
C SER A 164 11.57 -24.83 -2.34
N GLN A 165 12.24 -23.70 -2.09
CA GLN A 165 11.73 -22.36 -2.45
C GLN A 165 11.98 -22.04 -3.94
N VAL A 166 12.89 -22.75 -4.60
CA VAL A 166 13.16 -22.58 -6.04
C VAL A 166 12.91 -23.90 -6.75
N VAL A 167 12.15 -23.81 -7.83
CA VAL A 167 11.71 -24.94 -8.65
C VAL A 167 11.79 -24.58 -10.13
N ALA A 168 11.74 -25.60 -10.99
CA ALA A 168 11.66 -25.44 -12.44
C ALA A 168 10.28 -25.87 -12.95
N LYS A 169 9.71 -25.12 -13.87
CA LYS A 169 8.47 -25.49 -14.57
C LYS A 169 8.69 -25.60 -16.06
N LYS A 170 8.23 -26.70 -16.66
CA LYS A 170 8.27 -26.90 -18.10
C LYS A 170 7.26 -25.99 -18.79
N LYS A 171 7.68 -25.29 -19.83
CA LYS A 171 6.82 -24.45 -20.65
C LYS A 171 6.12 -25.27 -21.72
N LYS A 172 5.06 -24.71 -22.29
CA LYS A 172 4.32 -25.31 -23.42
C LYS A 172 5.19 -25.47 -24.69
N ASP A 173 6.17 -24.57 -24.88
CA ASP A 173 7.13 -24.59 -25.97
C ASP A 173 8.30 -25.57 -25.79
N GLY A 174 8.28 -26.38 -24.74
CA GLY A 174 9.32 -27.32 -24.36
C GLY A 174 10.47 -26.75 -23.56
N GLY A 175 10.56 -25.44 -23.42
CA GLY A 175 11.55 -24.76 -22.57
C GLY A 175 11.24 -24.87 -21.08
N TRP A 176 12.10 -24.27 -20.25
CA TRP A 176 11.99 -24.27 -18.81
C TRP A 176 11.97 -22.85 -18.24
N THR A 177 11.26 -22.67 -17.13
CA THR A 177 11.34 -21.47 -16.29
C THR A 177 11.78 -21.86 -14.91
N ILE A 178 12.83 -21.21 -14.40
CA ILE A 178 13.20 -21.29 -13.00
C ILE A 178 12.41 -20.24 -12.24
N SER A 179 11.72 -20.65 -11.20
CA SER A 179 10.83 -19.79 -10.41
C SER A 179 11.09 -19.92 -8.93
N GLU A 180 10.94 -18.81 -8.20
CA GLU A 180 10.81 -18.84 -6.75
C GLU A 180 9.33 -19.02 -6.37
N LYS A 181 9.07 -19.69 -5.27
CA LYS A 181 7.78 -19.74 -4.59
C LYS A 181 7.62 -18.45 -3.79
N ASN A 182 6.97 -17.44 -4.37
CA ASN A 182 6.76 -16.13 -3.74
C ASN A 182 5.54 -16.19 -2.83
N ARG A 183 5.73 -15.93 -1.53
CA ARG A 183 4.69 -15.95 -0.48
C ARG A 183 4.39 -14.56 0.08
N ARG A 184 4.89 -13.51 -0.60
CA ARG A 184 4.80 -12.15 -0.08
C ARG A 184 3.35 -11.66 -0.11
N MET A 185 2.77 -11.49 1.08
CA MET A 185 1.41 -10.99 1.30
C MET A 185 1.32 -9.47 1.32
N THR A 186 2.45 -8.77 1.21
CA THR A 186 2.50 -7.31 1.27
C THR A 186 3.14 -6.72 0.02
N THR A 187 2.89 -5.45 -0.24
CA THR A 187 3.50 -4.68 -1.32
C THR A 187 3.68 -3.22 -0.93
N LYS A 188 4.69 -2.58 -1.49
CA LYS A 188 4.80 -1.11 -1.42
C LYS A 188 3.63 -0.49 -2.16
N VAL A 189 3.08 0.58 -1.63
CA VAL A 189 2.07 1.38 -2.31
C VAL A 189 2.63 2.00 -3.58
N LYS A 190 1.79 2.18 -4.57
CA LYS A 190 2.13 2.91 -5.79
C LYS A 190 1.94 4.41 -5.55
N SER A 191 2.50 5.24 -6.43
CA SER A 191 2.31 6.69 -6.36
C SER A 191 0.96 7.17 -6.90
N VAL A 192 0.27 6.37 -7.71
CA VAL A 192 -1.07 6.68 -8.23
C VAL A 192 -2.07 5.71 -7.60
N TRP A 193 -3.14 6.26 -7.04
CA TRP A 193 -4.24 5.53 -6.40
C TRP A 193 -5.53 5.83 -7.18
N ASP A 194 -5.98 4.88 -7.99
CA ASP A 194 -7.09 5.03 -8.93
C ASP A 194 -8.30 4.12 -8.60
N GLU A 195 -8.27 3.48 -7.43
CA GLU A 195 -9.33 2.62 -6.96
C GLU A 195 -10.60 3.44 -6.65
N THR A 196 -11.76 2.82 -6.83
CA THR A 196 -13.08 3.47 -6.66
C THR A 196 -13.25 4.08 -5.25
N GLU A 197 -12.74 3.39 -4.24
CA GLU A 197 -12.82 3.76 -2.82
C GLU A 197 -12.08 5.08 -2.49
N MET A 198 -11.17 5.52 -3.39
CA MET A 198 -10.43 6.76 -3.24
C MET A 198 -11.19 8.00 -3.73
N ARG A 199 -12.38 7.82 -4.34
CA ARG A 199 -13.15 8.92 -4.95
C ARG A 199 -13.85 9.77 -3.91
N THR A 200 -13.93 11.07 -4.15
CA THR A 200 -14.64 12.02 -3.28
C THR A 200 -16.10 11.65 -3.05
N GLU A 201 -16.75 11.01 -4.04
CA GLU A 201 -18.13 10.55 -3.96
C GLU A 201 -18.34 9.56 -2.81
N GLU A 202 -17.36 8.68 -2.53
CA GLU A 202 -17.43 7.71 -1.43
C GLU A 202 -17.42 8.42 -0.07
N GLY A 203 -16.61 9.45 0.08
CA GLY A 203 -16.63 10.29 1.29
C GLY A 203 -17.99 10.94 1.52
N THR A 204 -18.58 11.50 0.46
CA THR A 204 -19.92 12.13 0.51
C THR A 204 -21.02 11.09 0.78
N ARG A 205 -20.93 9.90 0.16
CA ARG A 205 -21.88 8.79 0.39
C ARG A 205 -21.84 8.33 1.84
N LEU A 206 -20.64 8.14 2.37
CA LEU A 206 -20.45 7.69 3.74
C LEU A 206 -20.98 8.71 4.76
N ILE A 207 -20.62 9.99 4.63
CA ILE A 207 -21.08 11.00 5.60
C ILE A 207 -22.61 11.14 5.54
N ARG A 208 -23.20 11.06 4.35
CA ARG A 208 -24.67 11.06 4.19
C ARG A 208 -25.32 9.87 4.89
N SER A 209 -24.72 8.69 4.84
CA SER A 209 -25.26 7.51 5.52
C SER A 209 -25.18 7.59 7.04
N LEU A 210 -24.24 8.37 7.59
CA LEU A 210 -24.10 8.60 9.02
C LEU A 210 -25.08 9.67 9.56
N PHE A 211 -25.41 10.66 8.75
CA PHE A 211 -26.18 11.84 9.19
C PHE A 211 -27.58 11.91 8.59
N ASP A 212 -27.92 11.08 7.58
CA ASP A 212 -29.12 11.15 6.73
C ASP A 212 -29.20 12.40 5.83
N PHE A 213 -28.18 13.25 5.88
CA PHE A 213 -27.99 14.42 5.02
C PHE A 213 -26.49 14.68 4.82
N THR A 214 -26.10 15.73 4.09
CA THR A 214 -24.68 16.07 3.85
C THR A 214 -24.28 17.29 4.71
N PRO A 215 -23.74 17.07 5.93
CA PRO A 215 -23.40 18.18 6.84
C PRO A 215 -22.12 18.92 6.46
N PHE A 216 -21.29 18.36 5.61
CA PHE A 216 -19.97 18.87 5.27
C PHE A 216 -19.69 18.69 3.78
N ASP A 217 -19.16 19.74 3.14
CA ASP A 217 -18.80 19.71 1.73
C ASP A 217 -17.45 19.00 1.55
N HIS A 218 -17.37 18.11 0.56
CA HIS A 218 -16.16 17.42 0.15
C HIS A 218 -15.38 16.67 1.27
N PRO A 219 -16.05 15.80 2.07
CA PRO A 219 -15.35 14.99 3.05
C PRO A 219 -14.38 14.04 2.34
N LYS A 220 -13.17 13.87 2.88
CA LYS A 220 -12.21 12.92 2.31
C LYS A 220 -12.76 11.50 2.38
N PRO A 221 -12.50 10.65 1.38
CA PRO A 221 -12.88 9.23 1.40
C PRO A 221 -12.25 8.50 2.58
N LEU A 222 -13.01 7.66 3.26
CA LEU A 222 -12.54 6.93 4.44
C LEU A 222 -11.36 6.00 4.09
N ASP A 223 -11.46 5.26 2.99
CA ASP A 223 -10.42 4.31 2.57
C ASP A 223 -9.13 5.00 2.13
N LEU A 224 -9.19 6.22 1.60
CA LEU A 224 -8.02 7.05 1.34
C LEU A 224 -7.26 7.32 2.65
N ILE A 225 -7.95 7.78 3.68
CA ILE A 225 -7.35 8.10 4.97
C ILE A 225 -6.90 6.84 5.71
N LYS A 226 -7.67 5.74 5.65
CA LYS A 226 -7.23 4.44 6.17
C LYS A 226 -5.89 4.01 5.56
N ARG A 227 -5.75 4.07 4.24
CA ARG A 227 -4.51 3.74 3.54
C ARG A 227 -3.34 4.62 3.98
N VAL A 228 -3.55 5.93 4.13
CA VAL A 228 -2.56 6.87 4.67
C VAL A 228 -2.11 6.45 6.07
N ILE A 229 -3.05 6.11 6.96
CA ILE A 229 -2.76 5.69 8.33
C ILE A 229 -2.02 4.34 8.35
N GLU A 230 -2.45 3.36 7.55
CA GLU A 230 -1.80 2.04 7.45
C GLU A 230 -0.34 2.13 7.02
N ILE A 231 -0.03 2.97 6.03
CA ILE A 231 1.35 3.13 5.55
C ILE A 231 2.21 4.01 6.45
N GLY A 232 1.60 4.90 7.22
CA GLY A 232 2.30 5.90 8.03
C GLY A 232 2.37 5.60 9.52
N SER A 233 1.68 4.55 10.01
CA SER A 233 1.61 4.25 11.44
C SER A 233 1.52 2.76 11.74
N ASN A 234 1.99 2.37 12.93
CA ASN A 234 1.84 1.04 13.50
C ASN A 234 0.64 0.97 14.47
N GLU A 235 0.31 -0.22 14.97
CA GLU A 235 -0.91 -0.53 15.71
C GLU A 235 -1.09 0.25 17.03
N ASN A 236 -0.03 0.84 17.60
CA ASN A 236 -0.06 1.59 18.87
C ASN A 236 0.34 3.06 18.72
N ASP A 237 0.50 3.55 17.50
CA ASP A 237 0.93 4.91 17.24
C ASP A 237 -0.20 5.93 17.48
N ILE A 238 0.20 7.20 17.61
CA ILE A 238 -0.71 8.34 17.70
C ILE A 238 -0.80 8.99 16.32
N VAL A 239 -2.02 9.13 15.82
CA VAL A 239 -2.35 9.82 14.58
C VAL A 239 -2.84 11.23 14.93
N LEU A 240 -2.09 12.26 14.51
CA LEU A 240 -2.45 13.65 14.70
C LEU A 240 -3.00 14.23 13.39
N ASP A 241 -4.20 14.80 13.45
CA ASP A 241 -4.81 15.59 12.38
C ASP A 241 -5.15 16.97 12.90
N PHE A 242 -4.38 17.97 12.49
CA PHE A 242 -4.55 19.34 12.96
C PHE A 242 -5.45 20.20 12.05
N PHE A 243 -6.09 19.60 11.03
CA PHE A 243 -7.16 20.14 10.20
C PHE A 243 -8.29 19.12 10.03
N ALA A 244 -8.86 18.67 11.13
CA ALA A 244 -9.74 17.50 11.17
C ALA A 244 -10.98 17.58 10.25
N GLY A 245 -11.44 18.79 9.91
CA GLY A 245 -12.58 19.00 9.02
C GLY A 245 -13.80 18.21 9.49
N SER A 246 -14.27 17.28 8.68
CA SER A 246 -15.40 16.43 9.04
C SER A 246 -15.05 15.25 9.99
N GLY A 247 -13.81 15.11 10.47
CA GLY A 247 -13.40 14.03 11.38
C GLY A 247 -13.13 12.69 10.71
N THR A 248 -12.74 12.69 9.42
CA THR A 248 -12.48 11.44 8.68
C THR A 248 -11.32 10.64 9.29
N THR A 249 -10.29 11.32 9.79
CA THR A 249 -9.11 10.67 10.38
C THR A 249 -9.46 9.90 11.65
N ALA A 250 -10.24 10.49 12.56
CA ALA A 250 -10.71 9.79 13.76
C ALA A 250 -11.56 8.57 13.41
N HIS A 251 -12.51 8.72 12.48
CA HIS A 251 -13.32 7.60 11.98
C HIS A 251 -12.43 6.48 11.40
N ALA A 252 -11.42 6.81 10.61
CA ALA A 252 -10.49 5.83 10.03
C ALA A 252 -9.68 5.09 11.10
N VAL A 253 -9.24 5.78 12.17
CA VAL A 253 -8.53 5.14 13.28
C VAL A 253 -9.43 4.16 14.03
N ILE A 254 -10.67 4.55 14.34
CA ILE A 254 -11.64 3.67 15.02
C ILE A 254 -11.93 2.43 14.17
N ASP A 255 -12.15 2.60 12.86
CA ASP A 255 -12.41 1.50 11.92
C ASP A 255 -11.21 0.55 11.81
N LEU A 256 -9.99 1.08 11.67
CA LEU A 256 -8.77 0.26 11.65
C LEU A 256 -8.54 -0.52 12.93
N ASN A 257 -8.81 0.08 14.10
CA ASN A 257 -8.70 -0.62 15.38
C ASN A 257 -9.74 -1.75 15.51
N ALA A 258 -10.90 -1.62 14.89
CA ALA A 258 -11.92 -2.68 14.89
C ALA A 258 -11.61 -3.83 13.91
N LEU A 259 -10.86 -3.55 12.84
CA LEU A 259 -10.53 -4.52 11.79
C LEU A 259 -9.26 -5.33 12.08
N VAL A 260 -8.30 -4.75 12.81
CA VAL A 260 -7.00 -5.36 13.10
C VAL A 260 -6.93 -5.76 14.57
N GLU A 261 -6.76 -7.06 14.82
CA GLU A 261 -6.57 -7.59 16.18
C GLU A 261 -5.35 -6.92 16.83
N ASP A 262 -5.45 -6.57 18.10
CA ASP A 262 -4.43 -5.87 18.88
C ASP A 262 -4.10 -4.43 18.42
N SER A 263 -4.83 -3.87 17.45
CA SER A 263 -4.67 -2.47 17.07
C SER A 263 -5.28 -1.55 18.13
N ASN A 264 -4.46 -0.61 18.62
CA ASN A 264 -4.83 0.38 19.62
C ASN A 264 -4.25 1.75 19.24
N ARG A 265 -4.37 2.12 17.96
CA ARG A 265 -4.02 3.47 17.50
C ARG A 265 -4.84 4.49 18.24
N LYS A 266 -4.22 5.61 18.59
CA LYS A 266 -4.87 6.76 19.19
C LYS A 266 -4.95 7.88 18.16
N PHE A 267 -5.97 8.73 18.27
CA PHE A 267 -6.06 9.93 17.45
C PHE A 267 -6.09 11.20 18.30
N ILE A 268 -5.54 12.26 17.73
CA ILE A 268 -5.69 13.63 18.18
C ILE A 268 -6.16 14.42 16.97
N CYS A 269 -7.38 14.97 17.06
CA CYS A 269 -7.95 15.80 16.01
C CYS A 269 -8.10 17.22 16.53
N VAL A 270 -7.58 18.19 15.78
CA VAL A 270 -7.73 19.61 16.07
C VAL A 270 -8.62 20.23 14.99
N GLN A 271 -9.65 20.92 15.39
CA GLN A 271 -10.55 21.63 14.50
C GLN A 271 -10.79 23.05 15.03
N TRP A 272 -10.57 24.01 14.16
CA TRP A 272 -10.90 25.40 14.44
C TRP A 272 -12.39 25.57 14.62
N ASP A 273 -12.80 26.55 15.47
CA ASP A 273 -14.21 26.89 15.71
C ASP A 273 -14.82 27.70 14.54
N GLU A 274 -14.77 27.08 13.35
CA GLU A 274 -15.34 27.64 12.13
C GLU A 274 -16.85 27.43 12.12
N LYS A 275 -17.62 28.51 11.94
CA LYS A 275 -19.08 28.45 11.86
C LYS A 275 -19.55 27.80 10.56
N THR A 276 -20.57 26.98 10.68
CA THR A 276 -21.30 26.48 9.50
C THR A 276 -21.98 27.59 8.73
N SER A 277 -22.10 27.46 7.41
CA SER A 277 -22.79 28.45 6.57
C SER A 277 -24.24 28.57 7.00
N GLU A 278 -24.75 29.82 7.13
CA GLU A 278 -26.11 30.15 7.57
C GLU A 278 -27.20 29.41 6.77
N ASN A 279 -26.95 29.14 5.49
CA ASN A 279 -27.92 28.48 4.60
C ASN A 279 -27.71 26.97 4.52
N SER A 280 -26.69 26.40 5.18
CA SER A 280 -26.37 24.99 5.11
C SER A 280 -27.42 24.11 5.81
N GLU A 281 -27.52 22.85 5.38
CA GLU A 281 -28.33 21.84 6.08
C GLU A 281 -27.80 21.58 7.49
N ALA A 282 -26.46 21.62 7.66
CA ALA A 282 -25.82 21.46 8.95
C ALA A 282 -26.34 22.52 9.97
N LYS A 283 -26.34 23.78 9.59
CA LYS A 283 -26.85 24.85 10.44
C LYS A 283 -28.34 24.67 10.80
N LYS A 284 -29.18 24.33 9.81
CA LYS A 284 -30.62 24.06 10.00
C LYS A 284 -30.90 22.88 10.92
N THR A 285 -29.99 21.93 11.01
CA THR A 285 -30.11 20.73 11.86
C THR A 285 -29.38 20.85 13.20
N GLY A 286 -28.87 22.06 13.52
CA GLY A 286 -28.31 22.36 14.84
C GLY A 286 -26.82 22.25 14.99
N TYR A 287 -26.05 22.03 13.91
CA TYR A 287 -24.61 22.09 13.92
C TYR A 287 -24.13 23.52 13.69
N GLU A 288 -23.68 24.17 14.77
CA GLU A 288 -23.26 25.57 14.73
C GLU A 288 -21.89 25.77 14.12
N THR A 289 -21.00 24.78 14.33
CA THR A 289 -19.60 24.83 13.91
C THR A 289 -19.18 23.55 13.19
N ILE A 290 -18.06 23.61 12.46
CA ILE A 290 -17.44 22.42 11.86
C ILE A 290 -17.01 21.44 12.96
N PHE A 291 -16.58 21.95 14.12
CA PHE A 291 -16.24 21.10 15.28
C PHE A 291 -17.43 20.24 15.75
N ASP A 292 -18.66 20.77 15.74
CA ASP A 292 -19.85 20.00 16.09
C ASP A 292 -20.08 18.84 15.13
N ILE A 293 -19.83 19.06 13.82
CA ILE A 293 -19.90 18.01 12.80
C ILE A 293 -18.82 16.96 13.04
N THR A 294 -17.57 17.41 13.29
CA THR A 294 -16.43 16.54 13.59
C THR A 294 -16.75 15.60 14.75
N LYS A 295 -17.18 16.16 15.88
CA LYS A 295 -17.54 15.43 17.08
C LYS A 295 -18.66 14.43 16.81
N SER A 296 -19.75 14.88 16.19
CA SER A 296 -20.90 14.02 15.88
C SER A 296 -20.52 12.86 14.93
N ARG A 297 -19.63 13.09 13.97
CA ARG A 297 -19.14 12.01 13.11
C ARG A 297 -18.36 10.95 13.89
N ILE A 298 -17.51 11.36 14.83
CA ILE A 298 -16.72 10.45 15.66
C ILE A 298 -17.66 9.58 16.52
N ASP A 299 -18.64 10.19 17.18
CA ASP A 299 -19.66 9.50 17.97
C ASP A 299 -20.42 8.48 17.11
N LYS A 300 -20.96 8.90 15.97
CA LYS A 300 -21.74 8.04 15.06
C LYS A 300 -20.90 6.90 14.46
N ALA A 301 -19.65 7.15 14.11
CA ALA A 301 -18.74 6.13 13.62
C ALA A 301 -18.46 5.06 14.70
N GLY A 302 -18.20 5.50 15.93
CA GLY A 302 -18.01 4.61 17.07
C GLY A 302 -19.24 3.75 17.36
N GLU A 303 -20.43 4.36 17.39
CA GLU A 303 -21.70 3.65 17.59
C GLU A 303 -21.94 2.60 16.48
N GLN A 304 -21.69 2.95 15.22
CA GLN A 304 -21.88 2.05 14.08
C GLN A 304 -20.95 0.86 14.12
N ILE A 305 -19.68 1.08 14.49
CA ILE A 305 -18.66 0.03 14.57
C ILE A 305 -18.91 -0.87 15.79
N GLY A 306 -19.26 -0.29 16.93
CA GLY A 306 -19.70 -1.02 18.14
C GLY A 306 -18.65 -1.96 18.74
N LYS A 307 -17.37 -1.81 18.39
CA LYS A 307 -16.26 -2.66 18.81
C LYS A 307 -15.06 -1.81 19.23
N GLY A 308 -14.34 -2.28 20.25
CA GLY A 308 -13.13 -1.65 20.77
C GLY A 308 -13.41 -0.43 21.63
N ASP A 309 -12.35 0.33 21.91
CA ASP A 309 -12.45 1.63 22.60
C ASP A 309 -12.84 2.70 21.56
N ILE A 310 -14.09 3.10 21.58
CA ILE A 310 -14.67 4.15 20.73
C ILE A 310 -14.79 5.48 21.48
N GLY A 311 -14.34 5.53 22.73
CA GLY A 311 -14.38 6.73 23.54
C GLY A 311 -13.34 7.77 23.11
N PHE A 312 -13.70 9.05 23.22
CA PHE A 312 -12.79 10.17 23.06
C PHE A 312 -13.12 11.29 24.04
N ARG A 313 -12.18 12.21 24.21
CA ARG A 313 -12.37 13.40 25.06
C ARG A 313 -12.21 14.63 24.20
N THR A 314 -13.04 15.65 24.50
CA THR A 314 -12.94 16.96 23.90
C THR A 314 -12.29 17.94 24.86
N PHE A 315 -11.46 18.80 24.30
CA PHE A 315 -10.78 19.87 25.03
C PHE A 315 -10.94 21.17 24.26
N GLU A 316 -11.06 22.27 24.96
CA GLU A 316 -10.99 23.60 24.41
C GLU A 316 -9.62 24.20 24.72
N ILE A 317 -8.98 24.78 23.70
CA ILE A 317 -7.73 25.52 23.89
C ILE A 317 -8.13 26.95 24.25
N VAL A 318 -7.85 27.34 25.50
CA VAL A 318 -8.03 28.71 25.98
C VAL A 318 -6.67 29.39 26.01
N GLU A 319 -6.62 30.68 25.58
CA GLU A 319 -5.42 31.52 25.63
C GLU A 319 -5.03 31.84 27.09
#